data_be8cea32c9437660891981cc8c492330
#
_entry.id   be8cea32c9437660891981cc8c492330
#
_cell.length_a   1.000
_cell.length_b   1.000
_cell.length_c   1.000
_cell.angle_alpha   90.00
_cell.angle_beta   90.00
_cell.angle_gamma   90.00
#
_symmetry.space_group_name_H-M   'P 1'
#
loop_
_entity.id
_entity.type
_entity.pdbx_description
1 polymer ?
#
loop_
_entity_poly.entity_id
_entity_poly.type
_entity_poly.pdbx_seq_one_letter_code
_entity_poly.pdbx_strand_id
1 'polypeptide(L)'
;HVRQGAVFRRLRRLVRRVFFMATTLRVFPRRTRATPTDALAWVGEPDLLAPDVDRVLVSCAFTWDIPKAERIAELWAERAPTEIGGPALGTVGGEYVPGKFLREGYTITSRGCPERCWFCAAWKRDGAATRELPIRDGWNVLDDNLLACSEAHIRAVFAMLAQQKQRVEFTGGLHAARLEPWHVDLLCGLPRRPVIFLAYDEDRDLEPLRTACAMLKQAGWYRQRMRAYVLCGYDRDTFDAAEQRVKRVIACGADPMAMVYRD
;
A
#
# COMPACT_ATOMS: atom_id res chain seq x y z
N HIS A 1 12.04 -25.49 39.72
CA HIS A 1 11.45 -25.72 38.37
C HIS A 1 11.57 -24.50 37.41
N VAL A 2 11.67 -23.27 37.89
CA VAL A 2 11.76 -22.04 37.04
C VAL A 2 13.15 -21.89 36.36
N ARG A 3 14.23 -22.34 36.99
CA ARG A 3 15.59 -22.24 36.45
C ARG A 3 15.92 -23.22 35.28
N GLN A 4 15.28 -24.38 35.24
CA GLN A 4 15.48 -25.34 34.15
C GLN A 4 14.87 -24.88 32.82
N GLY A 5 13.74 -24.18 32.83
CA GLY A 5 13.12 -23.64 31.62
C GLY A 5 13.93 -22.54 30.93
N ALA A 6 14.70 -21.76 31.69
CA ALA A 6 15.58 -20.72 31.15
C ALA A 6 16.83 -21.29 30.47
N VAL A 7 17.42 -22.37 31.05
CA VAL A 7 18.57 -23.05 30.47
C VAL A 7 18.21 -23.79 29.18
N PHE A 8 17.05 -24.47 29.13
CA PHE A 8 16.56 -25.13 27.92
C PHE A 8 16.25 -24.15 26.77
N ARG A 9 15.68 -22.97 27.10
CA ARG A 9 15.48 -21.92 26.12
C ARG A 9 16.80 -21.35 25.58
N ARG A 10 17.80 -21.21 26.44
CA ARG A 10 19.14 -20.70 26.06
C ARG A 10 19.90 -21.69 25.18
N LEU A 11 19.84 -22.98 25.49
CA LEU A 11 20.43 -24.06 24.69
C LEU A 11 19.76 -24.22 23.32
N ARG A 12 18.41 -24.15 23.24
CA ARG A 12 17.69 -24.11 21.95
C ARG A 12 18.08 -22.93 21.10
N ARG A 13 18.30 -21.75 21.69
CA ARG A 13 18.78 -20.55 20.96
C ARG A 13 20.21 -20.73 20.45
N LEU A 14 21.10 -21.39 21.21
CA LEU A 14 22.47 -21.63 20.78
C LEU A 14 22.54 -22.65 19.62
N VAL A 15 21.80 -23.73 19.69
CA VAL A 15 21.76 -24.77 18.63
C VAL A 15 21.14 -24.21 17.35
N ARG A 16 20.10 -23.33 17.43
CA ARG A 16 19.55 -22.61 16.26
C ARG A 16 20.54 -21.63 15.63
N ARG A 17 21.41 -20.98 16.43
CA ARG A 17 22.40 -20.01 15.91
C ARG A 17 23.47 -20.63 15.00
N VAL A 18 23.72 -21.91 15.09
CA VAL A 18 24.80 -22.58 14.34
C VAL A 18 24.35 -23.01 12.92
N PHE A 19 23.02 -23.15 12.66
CA PHE A 19 22.53 -23.70 11.39
C PHE A 19 21.30 -23.02 10.76
N PHE A 20 20.73 -21.95 11.33
CA PHE A 20 19.52 -21.31 10.76
C PHE A 20 19.65 -19.79 10.68
N MET A 21 19.19 -19.22 9.55
CA MET A 21 18.97 -17.78 9.44
C MET A 21 18.01 -17.31 10.54
N ALA A 22 18.32 -16.15 11.17
CA ALA A 22 17.51 -15.57 12.24
C ALA A 22 16.05 -15.43 11.81
N THR A 23 15.14 -16.03 12.58
CA THR A 23 13.71 -16.01 12.28
C THR A 23 13.12 -14.66 12.69
N THR A 24 12.66 -13.90 11.70
CA THR A 24 12.02 -12.58 11.92
C THR A 24 10.51 -12.69 11.74
N LEU A 25 9.75 -12.41 12.80
CA LEU A 25 8.29 -12.31 12.76
C LEU A 25 7.90 -10.88 12.36
N ARG A 26 6.92 -10.76 11.47
CA ARG A 26 6.29 -9.49 11.10
C ARG A 26 4.93 -9.42 11.77
N VAL A 27 4.73 -8.36 12.54
CA VAL A 27 3.52 -8.17 13.34
C VAL A 27 2.75 -6.96 12.84
N PHE A 28 1.44 -7.10 12.73
CA PHE A 28 0.54 -6.07 12.20
C PHE A 28 -0.53 -5.74 13.24
N PRO A 29 -0.86 -4.44 13.48
CA PRO A 29 -1.90 -4.05 14.42
C PRO A 29 -3.28 -4.59 14.07
N ARG A 30 -3.55 -4.76 12.78
CA ARG A 30 -4.80 -5.32 12.25
C ARG A 30 -4.56 -6.14 11.00
N ARG A 31 -5.51 -7.03 10.72
CA ARG A 31 -5.57 -7.71 9.42
C ARG A 31 -6.24 -6.79 8.39
N THR A 32 -5.60 -6.66 7.25
CA THR A 32 -6.15 -5.98 6.07
C THR A 32 -6.09 -6.92 4.86
N ARG A 33 -6.66 -6.50 3.73
CA ARG A 33 -6.52 -7.25 2.47
C ARG A 33 -5.06 -7.41 2.02
N ALA A 34 -4.21 -6.45 2.42
CA ALA A 34 -2.79 -6.43 2.06
C ALA A 34 -1.88 -7.14 3.07
N THR A 35 -2.39 -7.55 4.23
CA THR A 35 -1.60 -8.23 5.26
C THR A 35 -1.12 -9.60 4.75
N PRO A 36 0.18 -9.92 4.86
CA PRO A 36 0.70 -11.24 4.54
C PRO A 36 0.02 -12.35 5.35
N THR A 37 0.00 -13.57 4.80
CA THR A 37 -0.71 -14.72 5.40
C THR A 37 0.19 -15.93 5.65
N ASP A 38 1.49 -15.78 5.45
CA ASP A 38 2.46 -16.83 5.73
C ASP A 38 2.71 -17.02 7.24
N ALA A 39 3.41 -18.06 7.62
CA ALA A 39 3.64 -18.47 9.01
C ALA A 39 4.43 -17.45 9.85
N LEU A 40 5.13 -16.50 9.22
CA LEU A 40 5.90 -15.43 9.89
C LEU A 40 5.17 -14.08 9.86
N ALA A 41 3.89 -14.07 9.57
CA ALA A 41 3.02 -12.89 9.64
C ALA A 41 1.99 -13.07 10.78
N TRP A 42 2.06 -12.20 11.77
CA TRP A 42 1.21 -12.22 12.95
C TRP A 42 0.32 -10.97 13.01
N VAL A 43 -0.85 -11.10 13.60
CA VAL A 43 -1.76 -9.98 13.80
C VAL A 43 -2.12 -9.84 15.27
N GLY A 44 -1.78 -8.69 15.85
CA GLY A 44 -2.12 -8.36 17.23
C GLY A 44 -1.06 -8.75 18.26
N GLU A 45 -1.50 -8.84 19.50
CA GLU A 45 -0.67 -9.14 20.66
C GLU A 45 -0.18 -10.60 20.64
N PRO A 46 0.93 -10.94 21.32
CA PRO A 46 1.35 -12.31 21.45
C PRO A 46 0.39 -13.11 22.32
N ASP A 47 0.05 -14.30 21.93
CA ASP A 47 -0.73 -15.25 22.71
C ASP A 47 0.06 -16.54 23.02
N LEU A 48 -0.62 -17.57 23.52
CA LEU A 48 -0.01 -18.85 23.88
C LEU A 48 0.52 -19.62 22.65
N LEU A 49 -0.02 -19.34 21.45
CA LEU A 49 0.36 -19.98 20.20
C LEU A 49 1.43 -19.19 19.46
N ALA A 50 1.83 -18.03 19.98
CA ALA A 50 2.83 -17.18 19.35
C ALA A 50 4.18 -17.92 19.23
N PRO A 51 4.81 -17.89 18.02
CA PRO A 51 6.03 -18.64 17.78
C PRO A 51 7.23 -18.05 18.54
N ASP A 52 8.19 -18.89 18.89
CA ASP A 52 9.51 -18.46 19.35
C ASP A 52 10.31 -17.95 18.14
N VAL A 53 10.74 -16.68 18.19
CA VAL A 53 11.45 -16.00 17.11
C VAL A 53 12.66 -15.23 17.62
N ASP A 54 13.60 -14.91 16.72
CA ASP A 54 14.82 -14.20 17.08
C ASP A 54 14.62 -12.67 17.04
N ARG A 55 13.65 -12.17 16.26
CA ARG A 55 13.35 -10.75 16.10
C ARG A 55 11.88 -10.55 15.71
N VAL A 56 11.33 -9.41 16.13
CA VAL A 56 9.99 -8.97 15.78
C VAL A 56 10.04 -7.60 15.09
N LEU A 57 9.31 -7.46 13.99
CA LEU A 57 9.11 -6.20 13.28
C LEU A 57 7.63 -5.85 13.30
N VAL A 58 7.23 -4.84 14.06
CA VAL A 58 5.84 -4.34 14.08
C VAL A 58 5.69 -3.31 12.97
N SER A 59 4.79 -3.59 12.02
CA SER A 59 4.54 -2.72 10.86
C SER A 59 3.19 -1.99 11.00
N CYS A 60 3.25 -0.66 11.20
CA CYS A 60 2.09 0.21 11.30
C CYS A 60 1.86 0.95 9.98
N ALA A 61 0.72 0.69 9.33
CA ALA A 61 0.37 1.29 8.05
C ALA A 61 -0.52 2.55 8.18
N PHE A 62 -1.28 2.67 9.27
CA PHE A 62 -2.26 3.73 9.46
C PHE A 62 -1.99 4.52 10.74
N THR A 63 -2.11 5.85 10.68
CA THR A 63 -1.85 6.77 11.81
C THR A 63 -2.71 6.44 13.03
N TRP A 64 -3.97 6.13 12.84
CA TRP A 64 -4.91 5.74 13.92
C TRP A 64 -4.61 4.39 14.57
N ASP A 65 -3.69 3.61 14.02
CA ASP A 65 -3.22 2.35 14.62
C ASP A 65 -1.93 2.51 15.43
N ILE A 66 -1.33 3.71 15.46
CA ILE A 66 -0.06 3.95 16.17
C ILE A 66 -0.14 3.54 17.64
N PRO A 67 -1.13 3.98 18.45
CA PRO A 67 -1.19 3.59 19.86
C PRO A 67 -1.31 2.07 20.05
N LYS A 68 -2.04 1.40 19.16
CA LYS A 68 -2.17 -0.06 19.19
C LYS A 68 -0.86 -0.74 18.78
N ALA A 69 -0.15 -0.20 17.80
CA ALA A 69 1.12 -0.74 17.33
C ALA A 69 2.21 -0.63 18.40
N GLU A 70 2.27 0.48 19.12
CA GLU A 70 3.18 0.72 20.24
C GLU A 70 2.94 -0.29 21.37
N ARG A 71 1.69 -0.44 21.81
CA ARG A 71 1.32 -1.45 22.83
C ARG A 71 1.71 -2.88 22.38
N ILE A 72 1.45 -3.22 21.13
CA ILE A 72 1.82 -4.53 20.56
C ILE A 72 3.35 -4.70 20.61
N ALA A 73 4.11 -3.67 20.25
CA ALA A 73 5.57 -3.71 20.27
C ALA A 73 6.12 -3.93 21.68
N GLU A 74 5.55 -3.28 22.70
CA GLU A 74 5.90 -3.47 24.12
C GLU A 74 5.71 -4.93 24.55
N LEU A 75 4.54 -5.52 24.26
CA LEU A 75 4.23 -6.90 24.63
C LEU A 75 5.13 -7.92 23.90
N TRP A 76 5.46 -7.68 22.63
CA TRP A 76 6.39 -8.53 21.91
C TRP A 76 7.84 -8.37 22.37
N ALA A 77 8.24 -7.19 22.88
CA ALA A 77 9.57 -6.93 23.42
C ALA A 77 9.91 -7.78 24.65
N GLU A 78 8.89 -8.24 25.37
CA GLU A 78 9.08 -9.21 26.49
C GLU A 78 9.54 -10.60 25.99
N ARG A 79 9.34 -10.91 24.70
CA ARG A 79 9.64 -12.22 24.11
C ARG A 79 10.87 -12.22 23.21
N ALA A 80 11.06 -11.18 22.41
CA ALA A 80 12.18 -11.07 21.47
C ALA A 80 12.51 -9.60 21.20
N PRO A 81 13.74 -9.28 20.72
CA PRO A 81 14.10 -7.95 20.23
C PRO A 81 13.06 -7.45 19.22
N THR A 82 12.43 -6.33 19.52
CA THR A 82 11.29 -5.81 18.76
C THR A 82 11.58 -4.41 18.26
N GLU A 83 11.29 -4.17 17.00
CA GLU A 83 11.33 -2.87 16.36
C GLU A 83 9.95 -2.51 15.82
N ILE A 84 9.59 -1.23 15.89
CA ILE A 84 8.36 -0.70 15.34
C ILE A 84 8.69 0.27 14.20
N GLY A 85 7.92 0.22 13.14
CA GLY A 85 8.07 1.09 11.98
C GLY A 85 6.88 1.00 11.04
N GLY A 86 7.04 1.52 9.85
CA GLY A 86 6.03 1.50 8.79
C GLY A 86 5.57 2.90 8.36
N PRO A 87 4.70 2.97 7.34
CA PRO A 87 4.29 4.23 6.73
C PRO A 87 3.68 5.24 7.70
N ALA A 88 2.93 4.78 8.69
CA ALA A 88 2.30 5.65 9.70
C ALA A 88 3.30 6.35 10.62
N LEU A 89 4.47 5.76 10.82
CA LEU A 89 5.56 6.29 11.65
C LEU A 89 6.62 7.05 10.83
N GLY A 90 6.30 7.39 9.57
CA GLY A 90 7.22 8.13 8.71
C GLY A 90 8.45 7.33 8.26
N THR A 91 8.44 5.99 8.40
CA THR A 91 9.55 5.17 7.92
C THR A 91 9.68 5.29 6.41
N VAL A 92 10.80 5.82 5.96
CA VAL A 92 11.09 5.96 4.52
C VAL A 92 11.09 4.60 3.85
N GLY A 93 10.38 4.48 2.73
CA GLY A 93 10.30 3.25 1.96
C GLY A 93 11.63 2.91 1.28
N GLY A 94 12.21 1.77 1.63
CA GLY A 94 13.35 1.18 0.94
C GLY A 94 12.94 0.40 -0.30
N GLU A 95 13.82 -0.50 -0.76
CA GLU A 95 13.51 -1.47 -1.82
C GLU A 95 12.31 -2.33 -1.41
N TYR A 96 11.39 -2.52 -2.35
CA TYR A 96 10.24 -3.37 -2.14
C TYR A 96 10.64 -4.85 -2.17
N VAL A 97 10.25 -5.58 -1.13
CA VAL A 97 10.45 -7.04 -1.03
C VAL A 97 9.07 -7.72 -1.03
N PRO A 98 8.71 -8.48 -2.08
CA PRO A 98 7.43 -9.19 -2.14
C PRO A 98 7.20 -10.09 -0.92
N GLY A 99 5.97 -10.11 -0.41
CA GLY A 99 5.60 -10.95 0.74
C GLY A 99 6.11 -10.45 2.10
N LYS A 100 7.01 -9.47 2.18
CA LYS A 100 7.58 -9.04 3.46
C LYS A 100 6.56 -8.30 4.34
N PHE A 101 6.06 -7.15 3.93
CA PHE A 101 5.07 -6.36 4.67
C PHE A 101 3.73 -6.24 3.95
N LEU A 102 3.70 -6.58 2.68
CA LEU A 102 2.50 -6.73 1.88
C LEU A 102 2.46 -8.17 1.37
N ARG A 103 1.28 -8.77 1.34
CA ARG A 103 1.10 -10.12 0.81
C ARG A 103 1.57 -10.20 -0.64
N GLU A 104 1.90 -11.40 -1.08
CA GLU A 104 2.21 -11.66 -2.48
C GLU A 104 1.12 -11.16 -3.42
N GLY A 105 1.54 -10.63 -4.57
CA GLY A 105 0.67 -10.02 -5.56
C GLY A 105 0.59 -8.51 -5.50
N TYR A 106 0.93 -7.89 -4.36
CA TYR A 106 1.23 -6.45 -4.35
C TYR A 106 2.62 -6.19 -4.91
N THR A 107 2.78 -5.05 -5.56
CA THR A 107 4.09 -4.56 -5.98
C THR A 107 4.16 -3.04 -5.82
N ILE A 108 5.37 -2.57 -5.53
CA ILE A 108 5.69 -1.15 -5.44
C ILE A 108 6.93 -0.94 -6.29
N THR A 109 6.77 -0.19 -7.36
CA THR A 109 7.80 0.04 -8.37
C THR A 109 8.35 1.47 -8.31
N SER A 110 7.69 2.35 -7.56
CA SER A 110 8.17 3.71 -7.32
C SER A 110 7.74 4.26 -5.96
N ARG A 111 8.46 5.25 -5.47
CA ARG A 111 8.18 5.99 -4.24
C ARG A 111 8.37 7.48 -4.47
N GLY A 112 7.65 8.27 -3.66
CA GLY A 112 7.65 9.72 -3.75
C GLY A 112 6.64 10.23 -4.77
N CYS A 113 6.22 11.50 -4.59
CA CYS A 113 5.20 12.09 -5.45
C CYS A 113 5.42 13.61 -5.60
N PRO A 114 5.48 14.16 -6.83
CA PRO A 114 5.71 15.58 -7.05
C PRO A 114 4.49 16.46 -6.75
N GLU A 115 3.31 15.91 -6.58
CA GLU A 115 2.05 16.65 -6.46
C GLU A 115 1.90 17.38 -5.11
N ARG A 116 2.56 16.92 -4.05
CA ARG A 116 2.60 17.56 -2.73
C ARG A 116 1.22 17.89 -2.15
N CYS A 117 0.24 17.04 -2.37
CA CYS A 117 -1.10 17.22 -1.81
C CYS A 117 -1.01 17.38 -0.28
N TRP A 118 -1.70 18.37 0.29
CA TRP A 118 -1.59 18.74 1.70
C TRP A 118 -1.97 17.62 2.67
N PHE A 119 -2.93 16.79 2.29
CA PHE A 119 -3.46 15.64 3.05
C PHE A 119 -2.61 14.38 2.91
N CYS A 120 -1.71 14.31 1.91
CA CYS A 120 -1.01 13.07 1.57
C CYS A 120 0.32 12.96 2.32
N ALA A 121 0.54 11.82 2.98
CA ALA A 121 1.78 11.53 3.69
C ALA A 121 2.90 10.99 2.77
N ALA A 122 2.60 10.54 1.54
CA ALA A 122 3.57 9.88 0.67
C ALA A 122 4.77 10.78 0.35
N TRP A 123 4.55 11.99 -0.15
CA TRP A 123 5.62 12.92 -0.48
C TRP A 123 6.37 13.46 0.76
N LYS A 124 5.68 13.51 1.92
CA LYS A 124 6.30 13.92 3.19
C LYS A 124 7.27 12.84 3.68
N ARG A 125 6.94 11.57 3.47
CA ARG A 125 7.73 10.41 3.87
C ARG A 125 8.84 10.05 2.87
N ASP A 126 8.48 9.94 1.59
CA ASP A 126 9.37 9.38 0.56
C ASP A 126 9.95 10.44 -0.38
N GLY A 127 9.60 11.72 -0.18
CA GLY A 127 10.10 12.86 -0.94
C GLY A 127 9.16 13.32 -2.05
N ALA A 128 9.40 14.56 -2.50
CA ALA A 128 8.63 15.21 -3.57
C ALA A 128 9.14 14.87 -4.99
N ALA A 129 10.17 14.06 -5.11
CA ALA A 129 10.65 13.54 -6.39
C ALA A 129 10.33 12.05 -6.47
N THR A 130 9.83 11.62 -7.61
CA THR A 130 9.58 10.20 -7.85
C THR A 130 10.91 9.45 -7.97
N ARG A 131 11.06 8.40 -7.20
CA ARG A 131 12.21 7.49 -7.20
C ARG A 131 11.76 6.13 -7.71
N GLU A 132 12.30 5.72 -8.85
CA GLU A 132 12.05 4.41 -9.44
C GLU A 132 12.79 3.32 -8.66
N LEU A 133 12.13 2.20 -8.45
CA LEU A 133 12.63 1.05 -7.71
C LEU A 133 12.77 -0.16 -8.64
N PRO A 134 13.55 -1.18 -8.27
CA PRO A 134 13.56 -2.45 -8.98
C PRO A 134 12.16 -3.04 -9.10
N ILE A 135 11.75 -3.37 -10.32
CA ILE A 135 10.44 -3.95 -10.61
C ILE A 135 10.41 -5.39 -10.10
N ARG A 136 9.42 -5.71 -9.27
CA ARG A 136 9.14 -7.04 -8.75
C ARG A 136 7.75 -7.49 -9.19
N ASP A 137 7.60 -8.79 -9.40
CA ASP A 137 6.34 -9.38 -9.84
C ASP A 137 5.19 -9.04 -8.89
N GLY A 138 4.03 -8.72 -9.48
CA GLY A 138 2.81 -8.44 -8.77
C GLY A 138 1.73 -7.94 -9.71
N TRP A 139 0.48 -8.03 -9.30
CA TRP A 139 -0.68 -7.59 -10.09
C TRP A 139 -1.45 -6.44 -9.44
N ASN A 140 -1.12 -6.08 -8.20
CA ASN A 140 -1.70 -4.92 -7.53
C ASN A 140 -0.62 -3.88 -7.28
N VAL A 141 -0.61 -2.83 -8.11
CA VAL A 141 0.37 -1.75 -8.05
C VAL A 141 -0.03 -0.76 -6.97
N LEU A 142 0.89 -0.53 -6.03
CA LEU A 142 0.70 0.35 -4.86
C LEU A 142 1.77 1.46 -4.82
N ASP A 143 2.08 2.01 -5.98
CA ASP A 143 3.01 3.12 -6.12
C ASP A 143 2.41 4.42 -5.58
N ASP A 144 3.25 5.31 -5.10
CA ASP A 144 2.81 6.64 -4.66
C ASP A 144 2.32 7.49 -5.87
N ASN A 145 2.98 7.39 -7.03
CA ASN A 145 2.53 7.98 -8.29
C ASN A 145 3.27 7.35 -9.49
N LEU A 146 2.77 6.23 -10.00
CA LEU A 146 3.37 5.53 -11.14
C LEU A 146 3.51 6.43 -12.38
N LEU A 147 2.49 7.24 -12.68
CA LEU A 147 2.49 8.10 -13.88
C LEU A 147 3.43 9.32 -13.78
N ALA A 148 4.12 9.49 -12.67
CA ALA A 148 5.19 10.49 -12.53
C ALA A 148 6.60 9.90 -12.79
N CYS A 149 6.71 8.61 -13.07
CA CYS A 149 7.95 7.93 -13.46
C CYS A 149 8.33 8.23 -14.93
N SER A 150 9.53 7.84 -15.31
CA SER A 150 9.95 7.89 -16.70
C SER A 150 9.11 6.97 -17.60
N GLU A 151 8.96 7.33 -18.87
CA GLU A 151 8.26 6.47 -19.84
C GLU A 151 8.88 5.07 -19.90
N ALA A 152 10.19 4.96 -19.85
CA ALA A 152 10.90 3.69 -19.86
C ALA A 152 10.50 2.81 -18.66
N HIS A 153 10.42 3.39 -17.47
CA HIS A 153 10.00 2.67 -16.27
C HIS A 153 8.53 2.24 -16.36
N ILE A 154 7.63 3.15 -16.75
CA ILE A 154 6.20 2.84 -16.91
C ILE A 154 6.02 1.68 -17.89
N ARG A 155 6.67 1.72 -19.07
CA ARG A 155 6.62 0.63 -20.06
C ARG A 155 7.15 -0.69 -19.49
N ALA A 156 8.25 -0.67 -18.73
CA ALA A 156 8.78 -1.86 -18.07
C ALA A 156 7.84 -2.45 -17.01
N VAL A 157 7.17 -1.60 -16.23
CA VAL A 157 6.13 -2.03 -15.27
C VAL A 157 4.97 -2.69 -16.03
N PHE A 158 4.48 -2.09 -17.11
CA PHE A 158 3.39 -2.68 -17.90
C PHE A 158 3.81 -3.99 -18.60
N ALA A 159 5.07 -4.12 -19.02
CA ALA A 159 5.60 -5.38 -19.55
C ALA A 159 5.57 -6.50 -18.48
N MET A 160 5.93 -6.20 -17.24
CA MET A 160 5.79 -7.13 -16.11
C MET A 160 4.33 -7.46 -15.84
N LEU A 161 3.44 -6.45 -15.82
CA LEU A 161 2.00 -6.64 -15.57
C LEU A 161 1.33 -7.49 -16.64
N ALA A 162 1.77 -7.41 -17.89
CA ALA A 162 1.25 -8.22 -19.00
C ALA A 162 1.52 -9.73 -18.81
N GLN A 163 2.50 -10.11 -18.00
CA GLN A 163 2.82 -11.51 -17.69
C GLN A 163 1.97 -12.06 -16.53
N GLN A 164 1.21 -11.21 -15.83
CA GLN A 164 0.44 -11.65 -14.68
C GLN A 164 -0.82 -12.43 -15.08
N LYS A 165 -1.06 -13.54 -14.39
CA LYS A 165 -2.28 -14.37 -14.58
C LYS A 165 -3.52 -13.73 -13.95
N GLN A 166 -3.31 -12.96 -12.89
CA GLN A 166 -4.37 -12.25 -12.17
C GLN A 166 -4.75 -10.96 -12.90
N ARG A 167 -5.95 -10.46 -12.58
CA ARG A 167 -6.36 -9.14 -13.06
C ARG A 167 -5.55 -8.07 -12.34
N VAL A 168 -4.95 -7.18 -13.10
CA VAL A 168 -4.21 -6.04 -12.58
C VAL A 168 -5.15 -5.06 -11.87
N GLU A 169 -4.70 -4.55 -10.74
CA GLU A 169 -5.33 -3.48 -9.98
C GLU A 169 -4.30 -2.37 -9.72
N PHE A 170 -4.71 -1.12 -9.85
CA PHE A 170 -3.87 0.05 -9.53
C PHE A 170 -4.38 0.71 -8.26
N THR A 171 -4.30 0.00 -7.12
CA THR A 171 -4.86 0.50 -5.84
C THR A 171 -4.04 1.62 -5.22
N GLY A 172 -2.82 1.88 -5.66
CA GLY A 172 -2.08 3.10 -5.33
C GLY A 172 -2.66 4.36 -5.99
N GLY A 173 -3.52 4.15 -6.99
CA GLY A 173 -4.11 5.22 -7.80
C GLY A 173 -3.25 5.59 -9.01
N LEU A 174 -3.93 6.01 -10.07
CA LEU A 174 -3.32 6.65 -11.24
C LEU A 174 -3.69 8.12 -11.23
N HIS A 175 -2.71 8.99 -11.33
CA HIS A 175 -2.93 10.44 -11.29
C HIS A 175 -3.64 10.89 -12.57
N ALA A 176 -4.90 11.32 -12.46
CA ALA A 176 -5.76 11.62 -13.61
C ALA A 176 -5.17 12.68 -14.55
N ALA A 177 -4.52 13.72 -13.99
CA ALA A 177 -3.93 14.80 -14.78
C ALA A 177 -2.67 14.36 -15.58
N ARG A 178 -2.10 13.18 -15.26
CA ARG A 178 -0.95 12.60 -15.95
C ARG A 178 -1.34 11.46 -16.89
N LEU A 179 -2.62 11.09 -16.92
CA LEU A 179 -3.09 10.04 -17.80
C LEU A 179 -3.14 10.57 -19.24
N GLU A 180 -2.31 9.99 -20.10
CA GLU A 180 -2.18 10.31 -21.52
C GLU A 180 -2.69 9.16 -22.39
N PRO A 181 -2.98 9.38 -23.69
CA PRO A 181 -3.48 8.32 -24.58
C PRO A 181 -2.57 7.07 -24.61
N TRP A 182 -1.27 7.22 -24.66
CA TRP A 182 -0.34 6.08 -24.69
C TRP A 182 -0.38 5.23 -23.38
N HIS A 183 -0.72 5.83 -22.25
CA HIS A 183 -0.98 5.06 -21.03
C HIS A 183 -2.25 4.21 -21.18
N VAL A 184 -3.28 4.78 -21.82
CA VAL A 184 -4.52 4.04 -22.10
C VAL A 184 -4.25 2.88 -23.06
N ASP A 185 -3.38 3.06 -24.05
CA ASP A 185 -2.95 1.98 -24.96
C ASP A 185 -2.25 0.85 -24.18
N LEU A 186 -1.35 1.18 -23.25
CA LEU A 186 -0.72 0.18 -22.37
C LEU A 186 -1.75 -0.57 -21.51
N LEU A 187 -2.73 0.15 -20.95
CA LEU A 187 -3.83 -0.46 -20.18
C LEU A 187 -4.67 -1.39 -21.06
N CYS A 188 -4.92 -1.02 -22.32
CA CYS A 188 -5.62 -1.86 -23.30
C CYS A 188 -4.84 -3.13 -23.66
N GLY A 189 -3.51 -3.06 -23.68
CA GLY A 189 -2.62 -4.17 -23.97
C GLY A 189 -2.52 -5.24 -22.88
N LEU A 190 -3.07 -5.00 -21.68
CA LEU A 190 -3.09 -5.99 -20.63
C LEU A 190 -4.06 -7.15 -20.93
N PRO A 191 -3.73 -8.41 -20.57
CA PRO A 191 -4.55 -9.59 -20.90
C PRO A 191 -6.00 -9.52 -20.40
N ARG A 192 -6.24 -8.76 -19.34
CA ARG A 192 -7.58 -8.51 -18.77
C ARG A 192 -7.70 -7.05 -18.41
N ARG A 193 -8.82 -6.42 -18.74
CA ARG A 193 -9.11 -5.03 -18.35
C ARG A 193 -8.87 -4.83 -16.85
N PRO A 194 -7.92 -3.96 -16.45
CA PRO A 194 -7.62 -3.72 -15.05
C PRO A 194 -8.73 -2.98 -14.32
N VAL A 195 -8.68 -3.01 -12.99
CA VAL A 195 -9.40 -2.06 -12.15
C VAL A 195 -8.52 -0.85 -11.96
N ILE A 196 -9.00 0.31 -12.34
CA ILE A 196 -8.31 1.58 -12.28
C ILE A 196 -8.86 2.38 -11.10
N PHE A 197 -7.97 2.96 -10.34
CA PHE A 197 -8.30 3.90 -9.28
C PHE A 197 -7.74 5.27 -9.66
N LEU A 198 -8.60 6.25 -9.71
CA LEU A 198 -8.30 7.67 -9.88
C LEU A 198 -8.52 8.38 -8.55
N ALA A 199 -8.41 9.71 -8.51
CA ALA A 199 -8.73 10.51 -7.33
C ALA A 199 -9.47 11.79 -7.73
N TYR A 200 -10.34 12.24 -6.84
CA TYR A 200 -10.98 13.55 -6.85
C TYR A 200 -11.02 14.09 -5.42
N ASP A 201 -9.99 14.79 -5.04
CA ASP A 201 -9.81 15.24 -3.66
C ASP A 201 -10.04 16.74 -3.52
N GLU A 202 -9.73 17.51 -4.57
CA GLU A 202 -9.89 18.97 -4.63
C GLU A 202 -10.58 19.38 -5.93
N ASP A 203 -11.17 20.58 -5.96
CA ASP A 203 -11.92 21.06 -7.14
C ASP A 203 -11.08 21.11 -8.42
N ARG A 204 -9.77 21.35 -8.31
CA ARG A 204 -8.81 21.29 -9.42
C ARG A 204 -8.71 19.93 -10.11
N ASP A 205 -9.08 18.86 -9.42
CA ASP A 205 -8.96 17.49 -9.93
C ASP A 205 -10.15 17.10 -10.82
N LEU A 206 -11.22 17.91 -10.85
CA LEU A 206 -12.47 17.58 -11.56
C LEU A 206 -12.28 17.46 -13.06
N GLU A 207 -11.67 18.44 -13.71
CA GLU A 207 -11.45 18.41 -15.16
C GLU A 207 -10.46 17.32 -15.58
N PRO A 208 -9.31 17.13 -14.87
CA PRO A 208 -8.46 15.97 -15.08
C PRO A 208 -9.20 14.62 -14.95
N LEU A 209 -10.02 14.45 -13.91
CA LEU A 209 -10.83 13.24 -13.73
C LEU A 209 -11.82 13.04 -14.88
N ARG A 210 -12.52 14.09 -15.30
CA ARG A 210 -13.48 14.03 -16.40
C ARG A 210 -12.81 13.59 -17.70
N THR A 211 -11.67 14.20 -18.01
CA THR A 211 -10.86 13.88 -19.19
C THR A 211 -10.36 12.43 -19.14
N ALA A 212 -9.79 12.00 -18.03
CA ALA A 212 -9.31 10.62 -17.83
C ALA A 212 -10.46 9.60 -17.98
N CYS A 213 -11.60 9.85 -17.34
CA CYS A 213 -12.78 8.99 -17.46
C CYS A 213 -13.31 8.93 -18.90
N ALA A 214 -13.30 10.05 -19.64
CA ALA A 214 -13.72 10.09 -21.03
C ALA A 214 -12.81 9.23 -21.93
N MET A 215 -11.48 9.37 -21.81
CA MET A 215 -10.50 8.56 -22.54
C MET A 215 -10.67 7.07 -22.23
N LEU A 216 -10.81 6.71 -20.95
CA LEU A 216 -11.01 5.32 -20.53
C LEU A 216 -12.33 4.73 -21.07
N LYS A 217 -13.42 5.49 -21.02
CA LYS A 217 -14.72 5.07 -21.59
C LYS A 217 -14.62 4.84 -23.09
N GLN A 218 -13.99 5.77 -23.83
CA GLN A 218 -13.77 5.63 -25.26
C GLN A 218 -12.96 4.37 -25.58
N ALA A 219 -12.02 3.99 -24.71
CA ALA A 219 -11.24 2.77 -24.83
C ALA A 219 -11.95 1.51 -24.27
N GLY A 220 -13.23 1.62 -23.87
CA GLY A 220 -14.08 0.50 -23.48
C GLY A 220 -14.08 0.16 -21.98
N TRP A 221 -13.65 1.08 -21.12
CA TRP A 221 -13.90 0.92 -19.67
C TRP A 221 -15.33 1.26 -19.31
N TYR A 222 -15.87 0.53 -18.37
CA TYR A 222 -17.19 0.79 -17.79
C TYR A 222 -17.06 1.10 -16.30
N ARG A 223 -18.09 1.70 -15.71
CA ARG A 223 -18.10 2.27 -14.37
C ARG A 223 -17.46 1.38 -13.30
N GLN A 224 -17.82 0.09 -13.24
CA GLN A 224 -17.34 -0.83 -12.20
C GLN A 224 -15.82 -1.13 -12.31
N ARG A 225 -15.17 -0.70 -13.38
CA ARG A 225 -13.72 -0.83 -13.59
C ARG A 225 -12.96 0.47 -13.39
N MET A 226 -13.68 1.58 -13.21
CA MET A 226 -13.14 2.90 -12.93
C MET A 226 -13.62 3.32 -11.54
N ARG A 227 -12.72 3.42 -10.61
CA ARG A 227 -12.99 3.90 -9.25
C ARG A 227 -12.30 5.22 -9.04
N ALA A 228 -12.86 6.08 -8.20
CA ALA A 228 -12.19 7.31 -7.81
C ALA A 228 -12.26 7.48 -6.30
N TYR A 229 -11.10 7.64 -5.68
CA TYR A 229 -11.01 8.06 -4.29
C TYR A 229 -11.57 9.48 -4.17
N VAL A 230 -12.33 9.71 -3.10
CA VAL A 230 -12.92 11.01 -2.79
C VAL A 230 -12.59 11.33 -1.34
N LEU A 231 -11.74 12.32 -1.13
CA LEU A 231 -11.39 12.78 0.22
C LEU A 231 -12.61 13.39 0.90
N CYS A 232 -12.91 12.96 2.12
CA CYS A 232 -14.06 13.41 2.91
C CYS A 232 -13.68 13.63 4.36
N GLY A 233 -14.37 14.54 5.07
CA GLY A 233 -14.29 14.69 6.51
C GLY A 233 -12.99 15.31 7.03
N TYR A 234 -12.30 16.10 6.21
CA TYR A 234 -11.17 16.92 6.66
C TYR A 234 -11.67 18.20 7.34
N ASP A 235 -10.75 18.93 7.97
CA ASP A 235 -11.09 20.21 8.62
C ASP A 235 -11.82 21.16 7.65
N ARG A 236 -12.96 21.70 8.10
CA ARG A 236 -13.88 22.54 7.32
C ARG A 236 -14.60 21.83 6.15
N ASP A 237 -14.48 20.51 5.99
CA ASP A 237 -15.33 19.79 5.05
C ASP A 237 -16.77 19.71 5.59
N THR A 238 -17.74 19.79 4.69
CA THR A 238 -19.16 19.63 5.04
C THR A 238 -19.72 18.38 4.38
N PHE A 239 -20.77 17.83 4.96
CA PHE A 239 -21.47 16.69 4.36
C PHE A 239 -21.93 17.00 2.93
N ASP A 240 -22.48 18.21 2.70
CA ASP A 240 -22.96 18.63 1.37
C ASP A 240 -21.81 18.73 0.36
N ALA A 241 -20.65 19.27 0.78
CA ALA A 241 -19.49 19.35 -0.09
C ALA A 241 -18.94 17.95 -0.45
N ALA A 242 -18.86 17.05 0.53
CA ALA A 242 -18.47 15.66 0.32
C ALA A 242 -19.46 14.94 -0.60
N GLU A 243 -20.77 15.12 -0.39
CA GLU A 243 -21.81 14.55 -1.25
C GLU A 243 -21.71 15.07 -2.69
N GLN A 244 -21.45 16.35 -2.88
CA GLN A 244 -21.25 16.94 -4.21
C GLN A 244 -20.03 16.34 -4.91
N ARG A 245 -18.89 16.13 -4.21
CA ARG A 245 -17.73 15.46 -4.78
C ARG A 245 -18.08 14.03 -5.24
N VAL A 246 -18.79 13.27 -4.42
CA VAL A 246 -19.27 11.94 -4.78
C VAL A 246 -20.16 11.96 -6.03
N LYS A 247 -21.13 12.89 -6.09
CA LYS A 247 -22.04 13.05 -7.25
C LYS A 247 -21.26 13.40 -8.53
N ARG A 248 -20.25 14.26 -8.44
CA ARG A 248 -19.39 14.62 -9.58
C ARG A 248 -18.61 13.43 -10.11
N VAL A 249 -18.06 12.55 -9.23
CA VAL A 249 -17.41 11.30 -9.64
C VAL A 249 -18.38 10.40 -10.40
N ILE A 250 -19.60 10.23 -9.90
CA ILE A 250 -20.66 9.45 -10.57
C ILE A 250 -20.96 10.03 -11.95
N ALA A 251 -21.08 11.36 -12.06
CA ALA A 251 -21.30 12.05 -13.33
C ALA A 251 -20.15 11.85 -14.32
N CYS A 252 -18.90 11.74 -13.85
CA CYS A 252 -17.76 11.36 -14.69
C CYS A 252 -17.82 9.89 -15.14
N GLY A 253 -18.68 9.06 -14.52
CA GLY A 253 -18.87 7.65 -14.84
C GLY A 253 -17.88 6.73 -14.18
N ALA A 254 -17.38 7.08 -13.02
CA ALA A 254 -16.59 6.24 -12.12
C ALA A 254 -17.40 5.88 -10.86
N ASP A 255 -16.97 4.82 -10.16
CA ASP A 255 -17.50 4.47 -8.84
C ASP A 255 -16.73 5.23 -7.76
N PRO A 256 -17.40 6.08 -6.95
CA PRO A 256 -16.75 6.82 -5.88
C PRO A 256 -16.39 5.90 -4.71
N MET A 257 -15.23 6.16 -4.13
CA MET A 257 -14.74 5.53 -2.90
C MET A 257 -14.41 6.62 -1.88
N ALA A 258 -15.31 6.85 -0.94
CA ALA A 258 -15.10 7.82 0.12
C ALA A 258 -13.89 7.43 1.00
N MET A 259 -12.92 8.33 1.10
CA MET A 259 -11.74 8.21 1.93
C MET A 259 -11.86 9.24 3.06
N VAL A 260 -12.24 8.77 4.25
CA VAL A 260 -12.36 9.64 5.40
C VAL A 260 -10.97 10.05 5.86
N TYR A 261 -10.72 11.37 5.86
CA TYR A 261 -9.47 11.93 6.36
C TYR A 261 -9.31 11.63 7.86
N ARG A 262 -8.12 11.25 8.24
CA ARG A 262 -7.73 11.01 9.64
C ARG A 262 -6.30 11.46 9.82
N ASP A 263 -6.10 12.34 10.80
CA ASP A 263 -4.77 12.78 11.23
C ASP A 263 -3.98 11.66 11.90
#